data_2fd73c6a5fc885a16d7cc06c3217e837
#
_entry.id   2fd73c6a5fc885a16d7cc06c3217e837
#
_cell.length_a   1.000
_cell.length_b   1.000
_cell.length_c   1.000
_cell.angle_alpha   90.00
_cell.angle_beta   90.00
_cell.angle_gamma   90.00
#
_symmetry.space_group_name_H-M   'P 1'
#
loop_
_entity.id
_entity.type
_entity.pdbx_description
1 polymer ?
#
loop_
_entity_poly.entity_id
_entity_poly.type
_entity_poly.pdbx_seq_one_letter_code
_entity_poly.pdbx_strand_id
1 'polypeptide(L)'
;DQALLDVVVIGGDTMEDILRGYRDLTGYPSMPPLWSFGVWMSRMTYFSANEVDEICDRMRAEHYPCDVIHLDTGWFRTDWLCEWKFNEERFPDPKGFIGRLKKNGYRVSLWQLPYVAENAEQIDEARANDYIAPLTKQQATDGSNFSALDYAGTIDFTYPKATEWYKG
;
A
#
# COMPACT_ATOMS: atom_id res chain seq x y z
N ASP A 1 -7.66 23.03 14.26
CA ASP A 1 -8.73 23.29 15.25
C ASP A 1 -9.98 22.55 14.81
N GLN A 2 -10.24 21.39 15.36
CA GLN A 2 -11.50 20.68 15.14
C GLN A 2 -12.47 21.09 16.23
N ALA A 3 -13.52 21.82 15.84
CA ALA A 3 -14.55 22.29 16.73
C ALA A 3 -15.64 21.24 17.00
N LEU A 4 -15.57 20.06 16.39
CA LEU A 4 -16.60 19.03 16.45
C LEU A 4 -15.98 17.67 16.80
N LEU A 5 -16.57 17.00 17.78
CA LEU A 5 -16.29 15.60 18.11
C LEU A 5 -17.60 14.83 18.06
N ASP A 6 -17.75 13.93 17.10
CA ASP A 6 -18.88 13.02 17.04
C ASP A 6 -18.56 11.74 17.82
N VAL A 7 -19.39 11.44 18.79
CA VAL A 7 -19.27 10.23 19.59
C VAL A 7 -20.52 9.40 19.43
N VAL A 8 -20.36 8.15 19.00
CA VAL A 8 -21.45 7.19 18.88
C VAL A 8 -21.26 6.08 19.92
N VAL A 9 -22.27 5.85 20.74
CA VAL A 9 -22.31 4.75 21.69
C VAL A 9 -23.30 3.70 21.20
N ILE A 10 -22.81 2.46 21.03
CA ILE A 10 -23.61 1.34 20.53
C ILE A 10 -23.85 0.39 21.70
N GLY A 11 -25.12 0.21 22.06
CA GLY A 11 -25.56 -0.75 23.06
C GLY A 11 -26.07 -2.05 22.44
N GLY A 12 -26.07 -3.13 23.21
CA GLY A 12 -26.64 -4.43 22.83
C GLY A 12 -26.59 -5.41 23.99
N ASP A 13 -27.46 -6.41 23.99
CA ASP A 13 -27.51 -7.44 25.02
C ASP A 13 -26.35 -8.45 24.90
N THR A 14 -25.83 -8.60 23.69
CA THR A 14 -24.70 -9.47 23.36
C THR A 14 -23.62 -8.72 22.59
N MET A 15 -22.41 -9.27 22.55
CA MET A 15 -21.33 -8.75 21.70
C MET A 15 -21.71 -8.76 20.21
N GLU A 16 -22.49 -9.77 19.78
CA GLU A 16 -22.97 -9.87 18.40
C GLU A 16 -23.92 -8.72 18.04
N ASP A 17 -24.79 -8.32 18.97
CA ASP A 17 -25.71 -7.20 18.75
C ASP A 17 -24.94 -5.87 18.67
N ILE A 18 -23.93 -5.68 19.50
CA ILE A 18 -23.04 -4.50 19.43
C ILE A 18 -22.30 -4.46 18.10
N LEU A 19 -21.72 -5.59 17.65
CA LEU A 19 -21.03 -5.69 16.37
C LEU A 19 -21.96 -5.45 15.18
N ARG A 20 -23.22 -5.95 15.28
CA ARG A 20 -24.24 -5.70 14.27
C ARG A 20 -24.57 -4.22 14.18
N GLY A 21 -24.86 -3.58 15.32
CA GLY A 21 -25.11 -2.13 15.39
C GLY A 21 -23.94 -1.31 14.83
N TYR A 22 -22.70 -1.70 15.10
CA TYR A 22 -21.52 -1.06 14.52
C TYR A 22 -21.51 -1.20 12.98
N ARG A 23 -21.77 -2.41 12.46
CA ARG A 23 -21.78 -2.65 11.00
C ARG A 23 -22.94 -1.95 10.30
N ASP A 24 -24.09 -1.81 10.95
CA ASP A 24 -25.22 -1.05 10.40
C ASP A 24 -24.86 0.44 10.18
N LEU A 25 -23.97 0.98 11.01
CA LEU A 25 -23.47 2.36 10.88
C LEU A 25 -22.32 2.48 9.89
N THR A 26 -21.40 1.50 9.86
CA THR A 26 -20.14 1.60 9.12
C THR A 26 -20.12 0.80 7.82
N GLY A 27 -21.13 -0.02 7.59
CA GLY A 27 -21.20 -0.95 6.48
C GLY A 27 -20.65 -2.33 6.78
N TYR A 28 -21.11 -3.30 6.01
CA TYR A 28 -20.70 -4.69 6.12
C TYR A 28 -19.50 -4.95 5.21
N PRO A 29 -18.46 -5.68 5.69
CA PRO A 29 -17.32 -6.04 4.86
C PRO A 29 -17.73 -7.08 3.81
N SER A 30 -17.04 -7.06 2.68
CA SER A 30 -17.13 -8.15 1.71
C SER A 30 -16.47 -9.42 2.25
N MET A 31 -16.97 -10.58 1.83
CA MET A 31 -16.33 -11.86 2.17
C MET A 31 -14.93 -11.91 1.53
N PRO A 32 -13.85 -11.98 2.33
CA PRO A 32 -12.51 -12.07 1.76
C PRO A 32 -12.26 -13.44 1.15
N PRO A 33 -11.43 -13.55 0.10
CA PRO A 33 -11.08 -14.84 -0.48
C PRO A 33 -10.19 -15.64 0.47
N LEU A 34 -10.30 -16.97 0.42
CA LEU A 34 -9.59 -17.86 1.36
C LEU A 34 -8.08 -17.65 1.39
N TRP A 35 -7.46 -17.38 0.24
CA TRP A 35 -6.01 -17.13 0.16
C TRP A 35 -5.54 -15.92 0.97
N SER A 36 -6.42 -14.94 1.25
CA SER A 36 -6.05 -13.76 2.04
C SER A 36 -5.76 -14.06 3.52
N PHE A 37 -6.20 -15.22 3.99
CA PHE A 37 -5.91 -15.75 5.33
C PHE A 37 -4.65 -16.62 5.37
N GLY A 38 -4.00 -16.83 4.24
CA GLY A 38 -2.76 -17.59 4.14
C GLY A 38 -1.53 -16.79 4.57
N VAL A 39 -0.36 -17.34 4.33
CA VAL A 39 0.91 -16.71 4.69
C VAL A 39 1.27 -15.63 3.66
N TRP A 40 1.57 -14.45 4.16
CA TRP A 40 2.12 -13.32 3.41
C TRP A 40 3.59 -13.18 3.76
N MET A 41 4.46 -13.57 2.84
CA MET A 41 5.90 -13.43 3.03
C MET A 41 6.34 -12.04 2.63
N SER A 42 6.97 -11.35 3.57
CA SER A 42 7.52 -10.02 3.37
C SER A 42 8.88 -9.90 4.05
N ARG A 43 9.69 -8.97 3.57
CA ARG A 43 10.86 -8.43 4.26
C ARG A 43 10.96 -6.95 3.93
N MET A 44 11.78 -6.21 4.67
CA MET A 44 11.93 -4.76 4.50
C MET A 44 12.20 -4.40 3.04
N THR A 45 13.11 -5.12 2.38
CA THR A 45 13.38 -4.92 0.97
C THR A 45 13.90 -6.21 0.35
N TYR A 46 13.36 -6.54 -0.83
CA TYR A 46 13.99 -7.45 -1.78
C TYR A 46 14.75 -6.62 -2.79
N PHE A 47 16.02 -6.99 -3.03
CA PHE A 47 16.91 -6.19 -3.88
C PHE A 47 16.89 -6.59 -5.36
N SER A 48 16.22 -7.67 -5.72
CA SER A 48 16.05 -8.05 -7.12
C SER A 48 14.90 -9.03 -7.34
N ALA A 49 14.41 -9.10 -8.57
CA ALA A 49 13.47 -10.14 -9.01
C ALA A 49 14.04 -11.55 -8.80
N ASN A 50 15.33 -11.74 -9.07
CA ASN A 50 15.99 -13.04 -8.89
C ASN A 50 15.98 -13.51 -7.42
N GLU A 51 16.27 -12.59 -6.49
CA GLU A 51 16.20 -12.90 -5.05
C GLU A 51 14.80 -13.37 -4.64
N VAL A 52 13.76 -12.72 -5.15
CA VAL A 52 12.38 -13.12 -4.86
C VAL A 52 12.05 -14.48 -5.50
N ASP A 53 12.45 -14.69 -6.77
CA ASP A 53 12.23 -15.97 -7.47
C ASP A 53 12.92 -17.12 -6.69
N GLU A 54 14.18 -16.96 -6.24
CA GLU A 54 14.92 -17.95 -5.46
C GLU A 54 14.21 -18.29 -4.13
N ILE A 55 13.74 -17.27 -3.40
CA ILE A 55 13.01 -17.45 -2.14
C ILE A 55 11.69 -18.19 -2.39
N CYS A 56 10.96 -17.82 -3.43
CA CYS A 56 9.69 -18.45 -3.79
C CYS A 56 9.87 -19.90 -4.20
N ASP A 57 10.87 -20.21 -5.02
CA ASP A 57 11.18 -21.55 -5.46
C ASP A 57 11.61 -22.43 -4.28
N ARG A 58 12.43 -21.89 -3.38
CA ARG A 58 12.84 -22.57 -2.17
C ARG A 58 11.67 -22.87 -1.24
N MET A 59 10.75 -21.91 -1.03
CA MET A 59 9.56 -22.17 -0.22
C MET A 59 8.71 -23.31 -0.80
N ARG A 60 8.55 -23.39 -2.13
CA ARG A 60 7.84 -24.51 -2.77
C ARG A 60 8.59 -25.83 -2.62
N ALA A 61 9.90 -25.85 -2.85
CA ALA A 61 10.73 -27.05 -2.73
C ALA A 61 10.74 -27.61 -1.30
N GLU A 62 10.74 -26.74 -0.29
CA GLU A 62 10.73 -27.11 1.12
C GLU A 62 9.31 -27.28 1.71
N HIS A 63 8.27 -27.18 0.87
CA HIS A 63 6.85 -27.31 1.24
C HIS A 63 6.36 -26.27 2.27
N TYR A 64 6.96 -25.08 2.30
CA TYR A 64 6.43 -23.98 3.09
C TYR A 64 5.17 -23.39 2.44
N PRO A 65 4.03 -23.37 3.13
CA PRO A 65 2.83 -22.74 2.60
C PRO A 65 3.00 -21.23 2.57
N CYS A 66 2.80 -20.62 1.40
CA CYS A 66 2.81 -19.18 1.23
C CYS A 66 1.91 -18.81 0.05
N ASP A 67 1.02 -17.87 0.27
CA ASP A 67 0.02 -17.43 -0.71
C ASP A 67 0.40 -16.10 -1.35
N VAL A 68 1.05 -15.21 -0.61
CA VAL A 68 1.33 -13.85 -1.06
C VAL A 68 2.80 -13.50 -0.83
N ILE A 69 3.41 -12.90 -1.83
CA ILE A 69 4.68 -12.19 -1.70
C ILE A 69 4.39 -10.69 -1.66
N HIS A 70 4.84 -10.05 -0.60
CA HIS A 70 4.75 -8.62 -0.43
C HIS A 70 6.10 -7.96 -0.70
N LEU A 71 6.15 -7.08 -1.69
CA LEU A 71 7.33 -6.27 -1.98
C LEU A 71 7.21 -4.94 -1.24
N ASP A 72 8.14 -4.69 -0.35
CA ASP A 72 8.25 -3.44 0.37
C ASP A 72 8.98 -2.38 -0.46
N THR A 73 9.39 -1.27 0.13
CA THR A 73 9.86 -0.05 -0.54
C THR A 73 10.87 -0.25 -1.67
N GLY A 74 11.65 -1.32 -1.64
CA GLY A 74 12.70 -1.59 -2.62
C GLY A 74 12.23 -1.92 -4.04
N TRP A 75 10.94 -2.04 -4.29
CA TRP A 75 10.44 -2.18 -5.65
C TRP A 75 10.42 -0.86 -6.42
N PHE A 76 10.37 0.30 -5.72
CA PHE A 76 10.47 1.61 -6.33
C PHE A 76 11.85 1.87 -6.92
N ARG A 77 11.93 2.77 -7.90
CA ARG A 77 13.18 3.25 -8.48
C ARG A 77 14.11 3.80 -7.39
N THR A 78 13.57 4.60 -6.49
CA THR A 78 14.25 5.08 -5.29
C THR A 78 13.47 4.64 -4.06
N ASP A 79 14.13 3.99 -3.11
CA ASP A 79 13.51 3.49 -1.89
C ASP A 79 12.76 4.63 -1.17
N TRP A 80 11.55 4.36 -0.70
CA TRP A 80 10.66 5.29 -0.01
C TRP A 80 10.04 6.42 -0.87
N LEU A 81 10.54 6.67 -2.07
CA LEU A 81 9.89 7.59 -3.00
C LEU A 81 8.78 6.85 -3.75
N CYS A 82 7.54 7.12 -3.41
CA CYS A 82 6.39 6.48 -4.04
C CYS A 82 6.19 6.97 -5.48
N GLU A 83 7.05 6.52 -6.38
CA GLU A 83 7.04 6.88 -7.80
C GLU A 83 6.11 5.97 -8.62
N TRP A 84 5.58 4.90 -8.01
CA TRP A 84 4.74 3.87 -8.64
C TRP A 84 5.35 3.24 -9.89
N LYS A 85 6.68 3.26 -9.99
CA LYS A 85 7.47 2.64 -11.05
C LYS A 85 8.46 1.66 -10.46
N PHE A 86 8.56 0.50 -11.09
CA PHE A 86 9.56 -0.47 -10.71
C PHE A 86 10.98 0.05 -10.99
N ASN A 87 11.89 -0.27 -10.08
CA ASN A 87 13.32 -0.10 -10.32
C ASN A 87 13.76 -1.04 -11.43
N GLU A 88 14.22 -0.50 -12.57
CA GLU A 88 14.55 -1.27 -13.78
C GLU A 88 15.78 -2.18 -13.59
N GLU A 89 16.71 -1.82 -12.72
CA GLU A 89 17.88 -2.65 -12.42
C GLU A 89 17.50 -3.85 -11.56
N ARG A 90 16.65 -3.64 -10.55
CA ARG A 90 16.19 -4.68 -9.63
C ARG A 90 15.11 -5.59 -10.25
N PHE A 91 14.25 -5.02 -11.06
CA PHE A 91 13.10 -5.66 -11.69
C PHE A 91 13.02 -5.28 -13.17
N PRO A 92 13.93 -5.79 -14.02
CA PRO A 92 14.02 -5.37 -15.44
C PRO A 92 12.81 -5.76 -16.29
N ASP A 93 12.05 -6.77 -15.88
CA ASP A 93 10.80 -7.21 -16.51
C ASP A 93 9.72 -7.45 -15.44
N PRO A 94 9.11 -6.39 -14.89
CA PRO A 94 8.13 -6.53 -13.81
C PRO A 94 6.92 -7.39 -14.22
N LYS A 95 6.46 -7.27 -15.44
CA LYS A 95 5.31 -8.02 -15.95
C LYS A 95 5.60 -9.52 -16.04
N GLY A 96 6.75 -9.90 -16.58
CA GLY A 96 7.19 -11.28 -16.65
C GLY A 96 7.47 -11.86 -15.26
N PHE A 97 8.13 -11.08 -14.39
CA PHE A 97 8.37 -11.44 -13.00
C PHE A 97 7.06 -11.75 -12.24
N ILE A 98 6.10 -10.81 -12.25
CA ILE A 98 4.79 -11.03 -11.61
C ILE A 98 4.06 -12.24 -12.26
N GLY A 99 4.19 -12.40 -13.57
CA GLY A 99 3.63 -13.54 -14.30
C GLY A 99 4.19 -14.89 -13.83
N ARG A 100 5.51 -14.99 -13.58
CA ARG A 100 6.15 -16.20 -13.02
C ARG A 100 5.64 -16.51 -11.63
N LEU A 101 5.60 -15.53 -10.74
CA LEU A 101 5.08 -15.70 -9.38
C LEU A 101 3.63 -16.20 -9.39
N LYS A 102 2.77 -15.59 -10.22
CA LYS A 102 1.37 -16.03 -10.36
C LYS A 102 1.26 -17.46 -10.89
N LYS A 103 2.09 -17.85 -11.86
CA LYS A 103 2.14 -19.22 -12.39
C LYS A 103 2.56 -20.23 -11.31
N ASN A 104 3.44 -19.83 -10.40
CA ASN A 104 3.87 -20.64 -9.25
C ASN A 104 2.89 -20.59 -8.05
N GLY A 105 1.71 -20.02 -8.25
CA GLY A 105 0.63 -19.99 -7.25
C GLY A 105 0.76 -18.87 -6.21
N TYR A 106 1.64 -17.89 -6.41
CA TYR A 106 1.74 -16.72 -5.54
C TYR A 106 0.86 -15.57 -6.03
N ARG A 107 0.39 -14.77 -5.11
CA ARG A 107 -0.12 -13.43 -5.36
C ARG A 107 0.95 -12.41 -5.00
N VAL A 108 0.90 -11.24 -5.62
CA VAL A 108 1.88 -10.18 -5.37
C VAL A 108 1.16 -8.98 -4.79
N SER A 109 1.69 -8.46 -3.70
CA SER A 109 1.29 -7.21 -3.08
C SER A 109 2.46 -6.24 -3.12
N LEU A 110 2.19 -4.98 -3.39
CA LEU A 110 3.19 -3.92 -3.47
C LEU A 110 2.93 -2.90 -2.36
N TRP A 111 3.96 -2.59 -1.58
CA TRP A 111 3.89 -1.52 -0.59
C TRP A 111 3.85 -0.15 -1.26
N GLN A 112 3.11 0.77 -0.68
CA GLN A 112 3.08 2.15 -1.13
C GLN A 112 2.56 3.09 -0.05
N LEU A 113 2.85 4.39 -0.20
CA LEU A 113 2.32 5.48 0.59
C LEU A 113 1.47 6.39 -0.31
N PRO A 114 0.48 7.11 0.27
CA PRO A 114 -0.32 8.08 -0.47
C PRO A 114 0.37 9.45 -0.57
N TYR A 115 1.68 9.51 -0.45
CA TYR A 115 2.45 10.75 -0.53
C TYR A 115 3.14 10.87 -1.88
N VAL A 116 3.23 12.08 -2.39
CA VAL A 116 3.98 12.42 -3.61
C VAL A 116 5.21 13.21 -3.20
N ALA A 117 6.39 12.72 -3.57
CA ALA A 117 7.66 13.39 -3.26
C ALA A 117 7.89 14.61 -4.17
N GLU A 118 8.65 15.60 -3.66
CA GLU A 118 8.99 16.82 -4.40
C GLU A 118 9.77 16.55 -5.71
N ASN A 119 10.54 15.49 -5.74
CA ASN A 119 11.31 15.05 -6.89
C ASN A 119 10.67 13.88 -7.67
N ALA A 120 9.40 13.54 -7.37
CA ALA A 120 8.68 12.54 -8.13
C ALA A 120 8.37 13.06 -9.54
N GLU A 121 8.46 12.19 -10.54
CA GLU A 121 8.16 12.54 -11.93
C GLU A 121 6.73 13.06 -12.12
N GLN A 122 5.81 12.62 -11.26
CA GLN A 122 4.39 12.97 -11.32
C GLN A 122 4.03 14.28 -10.59
N ILE A 123 5.00 14.95 -9.95
CA ILE A 123 4.72 16.10 -9.07
C ILE A 123 4.09 17.28 -9.79
N ASP A 124 4.58 17.61 -10.99
CA ASP A 124 4.07 18.74 -11.78
C ASP A 124 2.62 18.50 -12.22
N GLU A 125 2.31 17.28 -12.63
CA GLU A 125 0.93 16.89 -12.97
C GLU A 125 0.03 16.94 -11.75
N ALA A 126 0.49 16.40 -10.61
CA ALA A 126 -0.27 16.38 -9.37
C ALA A 126 -0.62 17.79 -8.88
N ARG A 127 0.33 18.73 -8.98
CA ARG A 127 0.12 20.15 -8.62
C ARG A 127 -0.77 20.89 -9.60
N ALA A 128 -0.54 20.71 -10.90
CA ALA A 128 -1.30 21.39 -11.94
C ALA A 128 -2.80 21.05 -11.93
N ASN A 129 -3.15 19.89 -11.38
CA ASN A 129 -4.52 19.38 -11.32
C ASN A 129 -5.12 19.35 -9.91
N ASP A 130 -4.43 19.89 -8.91
CA ASP A 130 -4.86 19.87 -7.50
C ASP A 130 -5.13 18.45 -6.96
N TYR A 131 -4.31 17.45 -7.37
CA TYR A 131 -4.47 16.06 -6.93
C TYR A 131 -3.89 15.78 -5.56
N ILE A 132 -3.09 16.70 -5.02
CA ILE A 132 -2.46 16.56 -3.70
C ILE A 132 -2.85 17.69 -2.76
N ALA A 133 -3.13 17.31 -1.52
CA ALA A 133 -3.29 18.24 -0.41
C ALA A 133 -1.91 18.48 0.24
N PRO A 134 -1.55 19.73 0.57
CA PRO A 134 -0.28 20.05 1.20
C PRO A 134 -0.19 19.39 2.59
N LEU A 135 1.01 18.92 2.95
CA LEU A 135 1.28 18.40 4.28
C LEU A 135 1.18 19.51 5.33
N THR A 136 0.61 19.21 6.47
CA THR A 136 0.65 20.11 7.62
C THR A 136 2.06 20.18 8.18
N LYS A 137 2.45 21.30 8.82
CA LYS A 137 3.75 21.42 9.49
C LYS A 137 4.01 20.31 10.50
N GLN A 138 2.99 19.78 11.14
CA GLN A 138 3.12 18.70 12.11
C GLN A 138 3.43 17.37 11.45
N GLN A 139 2.86 17.08 10.28
CA GLN A 139 3.17 15.88 9.49
C GLN A 139 4.59 15.91 8.93
N ALA A 140 5.11 17.10 8.63
CA ALA A 140 6.49 17.27 8.17
C ALA A 140 7.54 17.19 9.29
N THR A 141 7.15 17.27 10.57
CA THR A 141 8.06 17.40 11.73
C THR A 141 7.83 16.36 12.83
N ASP A 142 7.05 15.31 12.60
CA ASP A 142 6.68 14.34 13.64
C ASP A 142 7.82 13.42 14.10
N GLY A 143 9.05 13.63 13.60
CA GLY A 143 10.24 12.90 14.01
C GLY A 143 10.30 11.46 13.50
N SER A 144 9.32 11.03 12.69
CA SER A 144 9.41 9.76 11.98
C SER A 144 10.53 9.84 10.92
N ASN A 145 11.10 8.71 10.54
CA ASN A 145 12.09 8.64 9.45
C ASN A 145 11.53 9.16 8.11
N PHE A 146 10.24 9.40 8.03
CA PHE A 146 9.54 10.02 6.91
C PHE A 146 9.81 11.52 6.77
N SER A 147 10.25 12.21 7.86
CA SER A 147 10.63 13.63 7.80
C SER A 147 11.89 13.88 6.97
N ALA A 148 12.67 12.84 6.66
CA ALA A 148 13.86 12.94 5.80
C ALA A 148 13.52 12.91 4.30
N LEU A 149 12.25 12.66 3.95
CA LEU A 149 11.78 12.62 2.57
C LEU A 149 10.97 13.88 2.31
N ASP A 150 11.40 14.64 1.31
CA ASP A 150 10.69 15.85 0.88
C ASP A 150 9.40 15.45 0.12
N TYR A 151 8.32 15.26 0.86
CA TYR A 151 7.00 15.06 0.27
C TYR A 151 6.32 16.41 -0.01
N ALA A 152 5.82 16.57 -1.22
CA ALA A 152 5.05 17.74 -1.64
C ALA A 152 3.65 17.77 -1.02
N GLY A 153 3.06 16.60 -0.83
CA GLY A 153 1.71 16.47 -0.31
C GLY A 153 1.24 15.03 -0.26
N THR A 154 0.02 14.85 0.22
CA THR A 154 -0.69 13.57 0.18
C THR A 154 -1.77 13.61 -0.89
N ILE A 155 -2.03 12.50 -1.55
CA ILE A 155 -3.11 12.39 -2.55
C ILE A 155 -4.44 12.72 -1.87
N ASP A 156 -5.21 13.61 -2.48
CA ASP A 156 -6.53 13.96 -2.00
C ASP A 156 -7.60 12.97 -2.48
N PHE A 157 -7.80 11.89 -1.73
CA PHE A 157 -8.83 10.90 -2.04
C PHE A 157 -10.28 11.41 -1.88
N THR A 158 -10.49 12.62 -1.36
CA THR A 158 -11.80 13.26 -1.37
C THR A 158 -12.13 13.89 -2.72
N TYR A 159 -11.11 14.08 -3.58
CA TYR A 159 -11.25 14.56 -4.94
C TYR A 159 -11.32 13.38 -5.93
N PRO A 160 -12.46 13.11 -6.58
CA PRO A 160 -12.62 11.94 -7.44
C PRO A 160 -11.58 11.82 -8.55
N LYS A 161 -11.17 12.95 -9.16
CA LYS A 161 -10.15 12.92 -10.22
C LYS A 161 -8.77 12.53 -9.71
N ALA A 162 -8.39 12.93 -8.50
CA ALA A 162 -7.14 12.49 -7.88
C ALA A 162 -7.18 10.99 -7.58
N THR A 163 -8.34 10.47 -7.14
CA THR A 163 -8.52 9.03 -6.94
C THR A 163 -8.39 8.24 -8.23
N GLU A 164 -8.96 8.72 -9.33
CA GLU A 164 -8.83 8.04 -10.64
C GLU A 164 -7.39 8.14 -11.18
N TRP A 165 -6.75 9.29 -11.05
CA TRP A 165 -5.34 9.47 -11.40
C TRP A 165 -4.42 8.50 -10.65
N TYR A 166 -4.66 8.29 -9.34
CA TYR A 166 -3.90 7.34 -8.53
C TYR A 166 -4.08 5.87 -8.96
N LYS A 167 -5.25 5.52 -9.50
CA LYS A 167 -5.56 4.16 -9.96
C LYS A 167 -5.01 3.85 -11.36
N GLY A 168 -4.78 4.87 -12.19
CA GLY A 168 -4.35 4.75 -13.59
C GLY A 168 -2.88 4.55 -13.77
#